data_53778a008f62000a9fac19ed246c0f6c
#
_entry.id   53778a008f62000a9fac19ed246c0f6c
#
_cell.length_a   1.000
_cell.length_b   1.000
_cell.length_c   1.000
_cell.angle_alpha   90.00
_cell.angle_beta   90.00
_cell.angle_gamma   90.00
#
_symmetry.space_group_name_H-M   'P 1'
#
loop_
_entity.id
_entity.type
_entity.pdbx_description
1 polymer ?
#
loop_
_entity_poly.entity_id
_entity_poly.type
_entity_poly.pdbx_seq_one_letter_code
_entity_poly.pdbx_strand_id
1 'polypeptide(L)'
;MIENSHLDHILDVSFVPAAVSERCYSEATEIARTLAEQFNYVGTLCIEFFVTSDEDLIINEIAPRPHNSGHLTFGPAITSQFEQQVRATCGLPLGSTEFTSPAVAMANLLGDVWASGEPLWTEALFDQRIKLHLYGKTNPRPKRKMGHITAAGNDVKEVVELVRNARKRLIPTT
;
A
#
# COMPACT_ATOMS: atom_id res chain seq x y z
N MET A 1 -2.72 2.48 10.86
CA MET A 1 -3.46 1.56 9.96
C MET A 1 -3.44 2.08 8.55
N ILE A 2 -3.54 1.18 7.57
CA ILE A 2 -3.64 1.48 6.13
C ILE A 2 -5.07 1.19 5.71
N GLU A 3 -5.71 2.12 5.02
CA GLU A 3 -7.03 1.90 4.43
C GLU A 3 -6.87 1.42 2.98
N ASN A 4 -7.69 0.43 2.61
CA ASN A 4 -7.67 -0.22 1.31
C ASN A 4 -8.97 -0.01 0.55
N SER A 5 -8.88 0.50 -0.67
CA SER A 5 -9.99 0.56 -1.62
C SER A 5 -9.80 -0.54 -2.67
N HIS A 6 -10.85 -1.30 -2.95
CA HIS A 6 -10.83 -2.37 -3.94
C HIS A 6 -11.72 -2.01 -5.14
N LEU A 7 -11.29 -2.45 -6.32
CA LEU A 7 -12.06 -2.38 -7.57
C LEU A 7 -12.04 -3.78 -8.19
N ASP A 8 -13.21 -4.33 -8.52
CA ASP A 8 -13.35 -5.68 -9.09
C ASP A 8 -12.61 -6.76 -8.26
N HIS A 9 -12.72 -6.69 -6.93
CA HIS A 9 -12.07 -7.58 -5.96
C HIS A 9 -10.53 -7.53 -5.95
N ILE A 10 -9.92 -6.52 -6.58
CA ILE A 10 -8.48 -6.30 -6.57
C ILE A 10 -8.19 -5.01 -5.81
N LEU A 11 -7.15 -5.02 -4.97
CA LEU A 11 -6.69 -3.81 -4.30
C LEU A 11 -6.34 -2.74 -5.34
N ASP A 12 -7.09 -1.64 -5.29
CA ASP A 12 -6.96 -0.50 -6.19
C ASP A 12 -5.99 0.55 -5.63
N VAL A 13 -6.33 1.08 -4.46
CA VAL A 13 -5.55 2.11 -3.77
C VAL A 13 -5.42 1.76 -2.29
N SER A 14 -4.23 1.98 -1.73
CA SER A 14 -3.98 1.97 -0.28
C SER A 14 -3.55 3.36 0.16
N PHE A 15 -3.95 3.80 1.36
CA PHE A 15 -3.57 5.11 1.87
C PHE A 15 -3.51 5.15 3.39
N VAL A 16 -2.79 6.14 3.90
CA VAL A 16 -2.69 6.49 5.32
C VAL A 16 -2.89 7.98 5.50
N PRO A 17 -3.45 8.38 6.67
CA PRO A 17 -4.07 7.57 7.71
C PRO A 17 -5.41 6.96 7.26
N ALA A 18 -5.77 5.82 7.83
CA ALA A 18 -7.10 5.23 7.67
C ALA A 18 -8.15 6.07 8.42
N ALA A 19 -9.37 6.17 7.84
CA ALA A 19 -10.48 6.89 8.45
C ALA A 19 -11.22 6.02 9.48
N VAL A 20 -10.57 5.71 10.59
CA VAL A 20 -11.10 4.91 11.69
C VAL A 20 -10.94 5.65 13.02
N SER A 21 -11.77 5.31 14.03
CA SER A 21 -11.62 5.87 15.38
C SER A 21 -10.35 5.38 16.07
N GLU A 22 -9.94 6.12 17.12
CA GLU A 22 -8.81 5.72 17.97
C GLU A 22 -9.08 4.37 18.67
N ARG A 23 -10.34 4.07 19.01
CA ARG A 23 -10.76 2.77 19.55
C ARG A 23 -10.44 1.65 18.56
N CYS A 24 -10.91 1.80 17.32
CA CYS A 24 -10.71 0.82 16.26
C CYS A 24 -9.21 0.62 15.96
N TYR A 25 -8.45 1.71 15.90
CA TYR A 25 -6.98 1.67 15.71
C TYR A 25 -6.29 0.90 16.83
N SER A 26 -6.61 1.20 18.09
CA SER A 26 -6.01 0.56 19.27
C SER A 26 -6.35 -0.93 19.32
N GLU A 27 -7.60 -1.31 19.06
CA GLU A 27 -8.06 -2.70 19.04
C GLU A 27 -7.36 -3.50 17.94
N ALA A 28 -7.28 -2.97 16.71
CA ALA A 28 -6.57 -3.61 15.62
C ALA A 28 -5.08 -3.84 15.91
N THR A 29 -4.45 -2.86 16.58
CA THR A 29 -3.04 -2.95 16.97
C THR A 29 -2.84 -4.04 18.03
N GLU A 30 -3.74 -4.13 19.01
CA GLU A 30 -3.68 -5.15 20.06
C GLU A 30 -3.90 -6.56 19.50
N ILE A 31 -4.86 -6.73 18.58
CA ILE A 31 -5.07 -8.00 17.87
C ILE A 31 -3.80 -8.39 17.10
N ALA A 32 -3.22 -7.45 16.37
CA ALA A 32 -2.01 -7.71 15.58
C ALA A 32 -0.83 -8.12 16.45
N ARG A 33 -0.63 -7.44 17.57
CA ARG A 33 0.41 -7.75 18.56
C ARG A 33 0.21 -9.15 19.14
N THR A 34 -1.02 -9.43 19.60
CA THR A 34 -1.37 -10.73 20.18
C THR A 34 -1.11 -11.88 19.22
N LEU A 35 -1.51 -11.74 17.95
CA LEU A 35 -1.27 -12.77 16.93
C LEU A 35 0.22 -12.97 16.65
N ALA A 36 0.99 -11.89 16.52
CA ALA A 36 2.42 -11.98 16.32
C ALA A 36 3.14 -12.69 17.48
N GLU A 37 2.76 -12.39 18.72
CA GLU A 37 3.29 -13.03 19.93
C GLU A 37 2.89 -14.50 20.02
N GLN A 38 1.62 -14.84 19.80
CA GLN A 38 1.12 -16.22 19.86
C GLN A 38 1.77 -17.12 18.81
N PHE A 39 2.07 -16.59 17.65
CA PHE A 39 2.76 -17.33 16.58
C PHE A 39 4.29 -17.33 16.74
N ASN A 40 4.85 -16.62 17.74
CA ASN A 40 6.29 -16.36 17.83
C ASN A 40 6.85 -15.86 16.49
N TYR A 41 6.09 -14.99 15.82
CA TYR A 41 6.39 -14.59 14.45
C TYR A 41 7.55 -13.60 14.38
N VAL A 42 8.50 -13.87 13.48
CA VAL A 42 9.63 -12.99 13.20
C VAL A 42 9.55 -12.56 11.74
N GLY A 43 9.36 -11.26 11.52
CA GLY A 43 9.21 -10.70 10.17
C GLY A 43 8.08 -9.69 10.08
N THR A 44 7.74 -9.29 8.87
CA THR A 44 6.59 -8.44 8.58
C THR A 44 5.32 -9.27 8.49
N LEU A 45 4.34 -8.95 9.33
CA LEU A 45 3.02 -9.55 9.35
C LEU A 45 2.00 -8.51 8.89
N CYS A 46 1.12 -8.88 7.97
CA CYS A 46 -0.04 -8.10 7.62
C CYS A 46 -1.31 -8.81 8.11
N ILE A 47 -2.19 -8.06 8.75
CA ILE A 47 -3.53 -8.52 9.11
C ILE A 47 -4.51 -7.56 8.46
N GLU A 48 -5.34 -8.10 7.59
CA GLU A 48 -6.43 -7.33 6.97
C GLU A 48 -7.71 -7.50 7.77
N PHE A 49 -8.40 -6.40 7.97
CA PHE A 49 -9.68 -6.35 8.66
C PHE A 49 -10.77 -5.80 7.74
N PHE A 50 -11.97 -6.33 7.86
CA PHE A 50 -13.18 -5.58 7.56
C PHE A 50 -13.58 -4.79 8.80
N VAL A 51 -13.93 -3.53 8.59
CA VAL A 51 -14.47 -2.65 9.63
C VAL A 51 -15.95 -2.47 9.35
N THR A 52 -16.80 -2.86 10.28
CA THR A 52 -18.27 -2.72 10.15
C THR A 52 -18.71 -1.26 10.35
N SER A 53 -19.97 -0.94 10.10
CA SER A 53 -20.56 0.36 10.41
C SER A 53 -20.47 0.75 11.89
N ASP A 54 -20.46 -0.25 12.77
CA ASP A 54 -20.35 -0.08 14.22
C ASP A 54 -18.88 -0.08 14.70
N GLU A 55 -17.95 -0.07 13.73
CA GLU A 55 -16.50 -0.15 13.94
C GLU A 55 -16.01 -1.46 14.60
N ASP A 56 -16.76 -2.55 14.47
CA ASP A 56 -16.28 -3.86 14.87
C ASP A 56 -15.29 -4.41 13.83
N LEU A 57 -14.24 -5.08 14.33
CA LEU A 57 -13.18 -5.63 13.51
C LEU A 57 -13.41 -7.10 13.20
N ILE A 58 -13.43 -7.45 11.92
CA ILE A 58 -13.49 -8.83 11.44
C ILE A 58 -12.19 -9.13 10.68
N ILE A 59 -11.42 -10.11 11.14
CA ILE A 59 -10.19 -10.54 10.45
C ILE A 59 -10.58 -11.15 9.10
N ASN A 60 -10.02 -10.60 8.02
CA ASN A 60 -10.19 -11.08 6.65
C ASN A 60 -9.04 -12.00 6.23
N GLU A 61 -7.80 -11.52 6.34
CA GLU A 61 -6.60 -12.25 5.90
C GLU A 61 -5.45 -12.01 6.87
N ILE A 62 -4.63 -13.04 7.08
CA ILE A 62 -3.34 -12.95 7.76
C ILE A 62 -2.26 -13.35 6.76
N ALA A 63 -1.37 -12.42 6.42
CA ALA A 63 -0.27 -12.64 5.50
C ALA A 63 1.09 -12.55 6.23
N PRO A 64 1.78 -13.68 6.48
CA PRO A 64 3.07 -13.71 7.17
C PRO A 64 4.21 -13.35 6.20
N ARG A 65 4.15 -12.17 5.61
CA ARG A 65 5.08 -11.64 4.62
C ARG A 65 4.81 -10.16 4.34
N PRO A 66 5.75 -9.43 3.68
CA PRO A 66 5.41 -8.15 3.09
C PRO A 66 4.15 -8.23 2.22
N HIS A 67 3.26 -7.27 2.37
CA HIS A 67 1.94 -7.28 1.75
C HIS A 67 1.78 -6.13 0.75
N ASN A 68 0.87 -6.30 -0.22
CA ASN A 68 0.64 -5.30 -1.26
C ASN A 68 0.19 -3.94 -0.69
N SER A 69 -0.70 -3.93 0.31
CA SER A 69 -1.11 -2.69 0.98
C SER A 69 0.06 -1.95 1.63
N GLY A 70 1.06 -2.69 2.14
CA GLY A 70 2.27 -2.12 2.74
C GLY A 70 3.29 -1.57 1.73
N HIS A 71 3.08 -1.69 0.41
CA HIS A 71 4.00 -1.14 -0.58
C HIS A 71 4.07 0.39 -0.53
N LEU A 72 3.02 1.05 -0.01
CA LEU A 72 3.04 2.50 0.22
C LEU A 72 4.14 2.95 1.20
N THR A 73 4.73 2.02 1.98
CA THR A 73 5.86 2.33 2.86
C THR A 73 7.17 2.50 2.09
N PHE A 74 7.26 2.02 0.85
CA PHE A 74 8.49 2.10 0.07
C PHE A 74 8.71 3.51 -0.49
N GLY A 75 9.63 4.21 0.13
CA GLY A 75 9.98 5.60 -0.14
C GLY A 75 9.38 6.59 0.87
N PRO A 76 8.06 6.66 1.07
CA PRO A 76 7.45 7.61 2.01
C PRO A 76 7.62 7.27 3.50
N ALA A 77 7.87 6.02 3.89
CA ALA A 77 8.17 5.68 5.28
C ALA A 77 9.68 5.76 5.54
N ILE A 78 10.06 6.07 6.80
CA ILE A 78 11.47 6.07 7.22
C ILE A 78 12.07 4.67 7.02
N THR A 79 11.33 3.62 7.39
CA THR A 79 11.72 2.24 7.16
C THR A 79 10.59 1.51 6.44
N SER A 80 10.85 1.00 5.26
CA SER A 80 9.86 0.25 4.48
C SER A 80 9.55 -1.11 5.08
N GLN A 81 8.39 -1.69 4.74
CA GLN A 81 8.06 -3.07 5.13
C GLN A 81 9.12 -4.09 4.67
N PHE A 82 9.80 -3.84 3.56
CA PHE A 82 10.84 -4.71 3.04
C PHE A 82 12.11 -4.64 3.89
N GLU A 83 12.51 -3.46 4.29
CA GLU A 83 13.63 -3.25 5.19
C GLU A 83 13.32 -3.81 6.58
N GLN A 84 12.11 -3.57 7.11
CA GLN A 84 11.68 -4.17 8.39
C GLN A 84 11.72 -5.71 8.33
N GLN A 85 11.32 -6.31 7.22
CA GLN A 85 11.42 -7.76 7.03
C GLN A 85 12.87 -8.22 7.17
N VAL A 86 13.81 -7.58 6.51
CA VAL A 86 15.24 -7.92 6.59
C VAL A 86 15.78 -7.70 8.01
N ARG A 87 15.47 -6.55 8.61
CA ARG A 87 15.89 -6.23 10.00
C ARG A 87 15.42 -7.31 10.97
N ALA A 88 14.14 -7.63 10.94
CA ALA A 88 13.56 -8.62 11.83
C ALA A 88 14.19 -10.02 11.65
N THR A 89 14.28 -10.50 10.41
CA THR A 89 14.82 -11.86 10.14
C THR A 89 16.31 -11.99 10.38
N CYS A 90 17.05 -10.88 10.31
CA CYS A 90 18.49 -10.86 10.62
C CYS A 90 18.80 -10.51 12.08
N GLY A 91 17.80 -10.33 12.95
CA GLY A 91 17.99 -9.94 14.35
C GLY A 91 18.56 -8.53 14.52
N LEU A 92 18.37 -7.65 13.54
CA LEU A 92 18.77 -6.26 13.62
C LEU A 92 17.74 -5.42 14.39
N PRO A 93 18.12 -4.28 14.98
CA PRO A 93 17.15 -3.35 15.54
C PRO A 93 16.11 -2.92 14.51
N LEU A 94 14.84 -2.94 14.89
CA LEU A 94 13.75 -2.47 14.03
C LEU A 94 13.89 -0.96 13.76
N GLY A 95 13.54 -0.53 12.55
CA GLY A 95 13.54 0.87 12.18
C GLY A 95 12.23 1.57 12.54
N SER A 96 12.19 2.91 12.43
CA SER A 96 10.98 3.70 12.63
C SER A 96 9.91 3.35 11.58
N THR A 97 8.67 3.24 12.01
CA THR A 97 7.50 3.03 11.13
C THR A 97 6.83 4.33 10.70
N GLU A 98 7.40 5.47 11.07
CA GLU A 98 6.85 6.79 10.75
C GLU A 98 6.94 7.08 9.26
N PHE A 99 5.95 7.83 8.77
CA PHE A 99 5.95 8.38 7.43
C PHE A 99 6.59 9.77 7.41
N THR A 100 7.20 10.13 6.28
CA THR A 100 7.82 11.45 6.08
C THR A 100 6.82 12.55 5.77
N SER A 101 5.54 12.20 5.63
CA SER A 101 4.45 13.13 5.33
C SER A 101 3.16 12.68 6.04
N PRO A 102 2.26 13.62 6.37
CA PRO A 102 1.00 13.31 7.05
C PRO A 102 0.06 12.36 6.28
N ALA A 103 0.13 12.39 4.96
CA ALA A 103 -0.69 11.55 4.09
C ALA A 103 0.15 10.88 3.01
N VAL A 104 -0.11 9.60 2.76
CA VAL A 104 0.53 8.81 1.71
C VAL A 104 -0.52 7.96 1.02
N ALA A 105 -0.45 7.86 -0.31
CA ALA A 105 -1.28 6.94 -1.08
C ALA A 105 -0.43 6.12 -2.06
N MET A 106 -0.93 4.93 -2.38
CA MET A 106 -0.37 4.03 -3.38
C MET A 106 -1.50 3.53 -4.28
N ALA A 107 -1.27 3.52 -5.59
CA ALA A 107 -2.17 2.87 -6.55
C ALA A 107 -1.44 1.74 -7.27
N ASN A 108 -2.08 0.57 -7.35
CA ASN A 108 -1.55 -0.55 -8.12
C ASN A 108 -1.56 -0.25 -9.62
N LEU A 109 -0.52 -0.68 -10.31
CA LEU A 109 -0.45 -0.74 -11.77
C LEU A 109 -0.71 -2.19 -12.21
N LEU A 110 -1.86 -2.41 -12.79
CA LEU A 110 -2.24 -3.71 -13.33
C LEU A 110 -1.80 -3.80 -14.80
N GLY A 111 -1.70 -5.02 -15.33
CA GLY A 111 -1.33 -5.25 -16.72
C GLY A 111 -2.26 -4.58 -17.73
N ASP A 112 -3.45 -4.22 -17.31
CA ASP A 112 -4.43 -3.45 -18.10
C ASP A 112 -3.89 -2.09 -18.56
N VAL A 113 -2.97 -1.49 -17.82
CA VAL A 113 -2.30 -0.23 -18.18
C VAL A 113 -1.50 -0.37 -19.48
N TRP A 114 -1.05 -1.59 -19.82
CA TRP A 114 -0.32 -1.91 -21.05
C TRP A 114 -1.21 -2.41 -22.20
N ALA A 115 -2.54 -2.41 -22.04
CA ALA A 115 -3.45 -2.95 -23.06
C ALA A 115 -3.35 -2.25 -24.43
N SER A 116 -3.02 -0.95 -24.43
CA SER A 116 -2.84 -0.14 -25.65
C SER A 116 -1.36 0.06 -26.05
N GLY A 117 -0.44 -0.70 -25.47
CA GLY A 117 1.00 -0.58 -25.71
C GLY A 117 1.78 -0.06 -24.50
N GLU A 118 2.93 0.56 -24.76
CA GLU A 118 3.78 1.11 -23.68
C GLU A 118 3.07 2.29 -23.01
N PRO A 119 2.99 2.32 -21.68
CA PRO A 119 2.36 3.41 -20.93
C PRO A 119 3.04 4.76 -21.13
N LEU A 120 2.27 5.83 -21.03
CA LEU A 120 2.75 7.21 -21.14
C LEU A 120 3.42 7.68 -19.84
N TRP A 121 4.62 7.19 -19.58
CA TRP A 121 5.36 7.43 -18.32
C TRP A 121 5.58 8.91 -18.04
N THR A 122 5.91 9.71 -19.07
CA THR A 122 6.14 11.16 -18.94
C THR A 122 4.91 11.87 -18.39
N GLU A 123 3.73 11.50 -18.88
CA GLU A 123 2.46 12.12 -18.46
C GLU A 123 2.10 11.77 -17.01
N ALA A 124 2.34 10.51 -16.61
CA ALA A 124 2.06 10.06 -15.26
C ALA A 124 3.03 10.65 -14.22
N LEU A 125 4.30 10.83 -14.61
CA LEU A 125 5.37 11.32 -13.73
C LEU A 125 5.53 12.84 -13.79
N PHE A 126 4.63 13.57 -14.43
CA PHE A 126 4.68 15.03 -14.52
C PHE A 126 4.65 15.70 -13.13
N ASP A 127 3.84 15.17 -12.20
CA ASP A 127 3.88 15.61 -10.81
C ASP A 127 5.08 14.93 -10.11
N GLN A 128 6.01 15.74 -9.63
CA GLN A 128 7.28 15.27 -9.02
C GLN A 128 7.09 14.47 -7.72
N ARG A 129 5.91 14.55 -7.10
CA ARG A 129 5.55 13.77 -5.91
C ARG A 129 5.24 12.31 -6.24
N ILE A 130 4.94 12.00 -7.50
CA ILE A 130 4.69 10.62 -7.95
C ILE A 130 6.01 9.86 -7.99
N LYS A 131 6.01 8.69 -7.35
CA LYS A 131 7.11 7.73 -7.41
C LYS A 131 6.61 6.44 -8.05
N LEU A 132 7.33 5.97 -9.06
CA LEU A 132 7.03 4.75 -9.81
C LEU A 132 7.87 3.59 -9.30
N HIS A 133 7.24 2.44 -9.12
CA HIS A 133 7.92 1.19 -8.80
C HIS A 133 7.39 0.05 -9.68
N LEU A 134 8.24 -0.46 -10.56
CA LEU A 134 7.92 -1.59 -11.44
C LEU A 134 8.53 -2.88 -10.89
N TYR A 135 7.80 -3.99 -11.02
CA TYR A 135 8.22 -5.29 -10.46
C TYR A 135 9.09 -6.12 -11.42
N GLY A 136 9.49 -5.56 -12.57
CA GLY A 136 10.33 -6.25 -13.56
C GLY A 136 9.64 -7.43 -14.27
N LYS A 137 8.31 -7.52 -14.21
CA LYS A 137 7.56 -8.58 -14.90
C LYS A 137 7.42 -8.27 -16.38
N THR A 138 7.74 -9.23 -17.24
CA THR A 138 7.79 -9.05 -18.69
C THR A 138 6.45 -9.21 -19.41
N ASN A 139 5.45 -9.88 -18.80
CA ASN A 139 4.16 -10.16 -19.45
C ASN A 139 3.02 -9.43 -18.71
N PRO A 140 2.56 -8.28 -19.17
CA PRO A 140 1.42 -7.57 -18.62
C PRO A 140 0.12 -8.28 -19.02
N ARG A 141 -0.41 -9.13 -18.15
CA ARG A 141 -1.74 -9.74 -18.35
C ARG A 141 -2.79 -8.88 -17.61
N PRO A 142 -4.04 -8.86 -18.08
CA PRO A 142 -5.13 -8.23 -17.37
C PRO A 142 -5.15 -8.65 -15.90
N LYS A 143 -5.38 -7.70 -15.01
CA LYS A 143 -5.44 -7.89 -13.53
C LYS A 143 -4.12 -8.31 -12.86
N ARG A 144 -3.04 -8.56 -13.61
CA ARG A 144 -1.72 -8.86 -13.02
C ARG A 144 -1.07 -7.60 -12.47
N LYS A 145 -0.70 -7.62 -11.19
CA LYS A 145 0.06 -6.51 -10.57
C LYS A 145 1.46 -6.44 -11.18
N MET A 146 1.74 -5.34 -11.88
CA MET A 146 2.99 -5.09 -12.61
C MET A 146 3.89 -4.10 -11.88
N GLY A 147 3.32 -3.28 -11.02
CA GLY A 147 4.01 -2.23 -10.28
C GLY A 147 3.03 -1.46 -9.42
N HIS A 148 3.50 -0.35 -8.90
CA HIS A 148 2.66 0.64 -8.22
C HIS A 148 3.25 2.04 -8.37
N ILE A 149 2.43 3.03 -8.12
CA ILE A 149 2.84 4.42 -7.94
C ILE A 149 2.45 4.87 -6.55
N THR A 150 3.28 5.71 -5.93
CA THR A 150 3.01 6.32 -4.62
C THR A 150 3.09 7.83 -4.71
N ALA A 151 2.37 8.50 -3.83
CA ALA A 151 2.50 9.93 -3.57
C ALA A 151 2.38 10.22 -2.08
N ALA A 152 3.07 11.27 -1.64
CA ALA A 152 3.03 11.78 -0.29
C ALA A 152 2.62 13.26 -0.28
N GLY A 153 1.94 13.70 0.75
CA GLY A 153 1.42 15.06 0.90
C GLY A 153 0.81 15.32 2.27
N ASN A 154 -0.01 16.35 2.36
CA ASN A 154 -0.61 16.77 3.63
C ASN A 154 -2.09 16.35 3.77
N ASP A 155 -2.75 16.00 2.69
CA ASP A 155 -4.17 15.66 2.67
C ASP A 155 -4.41 14.31 1.97
N VAL A 156 -5.17 13.43 2.61
CA VAL A 156 -5.44 12.07 2.12
C VAL A 156 -6.20 12.10 0.80
N LYS A 157 -7.22 12.94 0.68
CA LYS A 157 -8.03 13.00 -0.54
C LYS A 157 -7.20 13.48 -1.72
N GLU A 158 -6.35 14.49 -1.47
CA GLU A 158 -5.44 15.02 -2.50
C GLU A 158 -4.48 13.92 -3.00
N VAL A 159 -3.78 13.19 -2.11
CA VAL A 159 -2.81 12.18 -2.54
C VAL A 159 -3.47 10.96 -3.19
N VAL A 160 -4.68 10.58 -2.76
CA VAL A 160 -5.47 9.50 -3.38
C VAL A 160 -5.88 9.91 -4.80
N GLU A 161 -6.38 11.13 -4.99
CA GLU A 161 -6.71 11.63 -6.32
C GLU A 161 -5.47 11.76 -7.20
N LEU A 162 -4.35 12.20 -6.64
CA LEU A 162 -3.10 12.34 -7.36
C LEU A 162 -2.62 11.01 -7.95
N VAL A 163 -2.57 9.92 -7.15
CA VAL A 163 -2.15 8.61 -7.65
C VAL A 163 -3.15 8.02 -8.65
N ARG A 164 -4.46 8.24 -8.45
CA ARG A 164 -5.50 7.81 -9.40
C ARG A 164 -5.37 8.53 -10.75
N ASN A 165 -5.17 9.85 -10.72
CA ASN A 165 -5.02 10.67 -11.92
C ASN A 165 -3.71 10.34 -12.65
N ALA A 166 -2.60 10.16 -11.94
CA ALA A 166 -1.34 9.74 -12.53
C ALA A 166 -1.48 8.38 -13.24
N ARG A 167 -2.14 7.39 -12.60
CA ARG A 167 -2.40 6.10 -13.23
C ARG A 167 -3.29 6.20 -14.48
N LYS A 168 -4.33 7.07 -14.47
CA LYS A 168 -5.15 7.30 -15.66
C LYS A 168 -4.35 7.86 -16.83
N ARG A 169 -3.40 8.76 -16.57
CA ARG A 169 -2.54 9.37 -17.59
C ARG A 169 -1.56 8.39 -18.22
N LEU A 170 -1.33 7.21 -17.61
CA LEU A 170 -0.51 6.15 -18.22
C LEU A 170 -1.16 5.56 -19.47
N ILE A 171 -2.49 5.61 -19.57
CA ILE A 171 -3.24 4.98 -20.66
C ILE A 171 -3.43 6.02 -21.78
N PRO A 172 -2.94 5.74 -23.02
CA PRO A 172 -3.19 6.62 -24.14
C PRO A 172 -4.70 6.83 -24.35
N THR A 173 -5.12 8.10 -24.41
CA THR A 173 -6.48 8.41 -24.89
C THR A 173 -6.52 8.21 -26.40
N THR A 174 -7.32 7.26 -26.84
CA THR A 174 -7.65 7.05 -28.26
C THR A 174 -8.45 8.22 -28.82
#